data_17255103e49a121d4a6949df702d2b2e
#
_entry.id   17255103e49a121d4a6949df702d2b2e
#
_cell.length_a   1.000
_cell.length_b   1.000
_cell.length_c   1.000
_cell.angle_alpha   90.00
_cell.angle_beta   90.00
_cell.angle_gamma   90.00
#
_symmetry.space_group_name_H-M   'P 1'
#
loop_
_entity.id
_entity.type
_entity.pdbx_description
1 polymer ?
#
loop_
_entity_poly.entity_id
_entity_poly.type
_entity_poly.pdbx_seq_one_letter_code
_entity_poly.pdbx_strand_id
1 'polypeptide(L)'
;MKYLVLVSHGGLAEGVQSSLKMFAGDKTDQVIAVGLKEGKSVDDFALDFRQALSGLSVEDTVLVLADIVGGSPLTTALQSNGMEWN
;
A
#
# COMPACT_ATOMS: atom_id res chain seq x y z
N MET A 1 1.73 -16.03 -3.65
CA MET A 1 2.76 -15.30 -2.87
C MET A 1 2.07 -14.31 -1.94
N LYS A 2 2.69 -14.02 -0.82
CA LYS A 2 2.13 -13.08 0.15
C LYS A 2 2.80 -11.73 0.04
N TYR A 3 2.00 -10.68 0.02
CA TYR A 3 2.50 -9.30 -0.06
C TYR A 3 2.03 -8.48 1.13
N LEU A 4 2.89 -7.58 1.57
CA LEU A 4 2.56 -6.58 2.57
C LEU A 4 2.42 -5.24 1.85
N VAL A 5 1.24 -4.63 1.94
CA VAL A 5 0.98 -3.33 1.32
C VAL A 5 0.83 -2.30 2.43
N LEU A 6 1.69 -1.29 2.39
CA LEU A 6 1.68 -0.20 3.36
C LEU A 6 1.05 1.03 2.71
N VAL A 7 -0.02 1.53 3.29
CA VAL A 7 -0.66 2.76 2.83
C VAL A 7 -0.66 3.79 3.96
N SER A 8 -0.41 5.04 3.64
CA SER A 8 -0.30 6.08 4.65
C SER A 8 -0.57 7.46 4.09
N HIS A 9 -0.71 8.41 4.99
CA HIS A 9 -0.61 9.83 4.67
C HIS A 9 0.87 10.19 4.62
N GLY A 10 1.24 11.08 3.71
CA GLY A 10 2.62 11.54 3.58
C GLY A 10 3.60 10.43 3.27
N GLY A 11 4.79 10.51 3.80
CA GLY A 11 5.89 9.60 3.50
C GLY A 11 6.05 8.43 4.47
N LEU A 12 5.10 8.19 5.37
CA LEU A 12 5.26 7.17 6.40
C LEU A 12 5.41 5.76 5.81
N ALA A 13 4.57 5.39 4.84
CA ALA A 13 4.63 4.06 4.23
C ALA A 13 5.99 3.80 3.59
N GLU A 14 6.48 4.77 2.83
CA GLU A 14 7.79 4.66 2.19
C GLU A 14 8.92 4.61 3.21
N GLY A 15 8.79 5.36 4.32
CA GLY A 15 9.75 5.33 5.41
C GLY A 15 9.80 3.99 6.11
N VAL A 16 8.65 3.40 6.36
CA VAL A 16 8.59 2.05 6.95
C VAL A 16 9.20 1.02 6.02
N GLN A 17 8.89 1.09 4.73
CA GLN A 17 9.50 0.20 3.74
C GLN A 17 11.02 0.33 3.75
N SER A 18 11.52 1.55 3.79
CA SER A 18 12.96 1.81 3.85
C SER A 18 13.61 1.19 5.08
N SER A 19 12.95 1.30 6.24
CA SER A 19 13.44 0.69 7.48
C SER A 19 13.43 -0.83 7.41
N LEU A 20 12.39 -1.41 6.85
CA LEU A 20 12.30 -2.86 6.69
C LEU A 20 13.41 -3.39 5.80
N LYS A 21 13.80 -2.64 4.79
CA LYS A 21 14.87 -3.01 3.88
C LYS A 21 16.19 -3.22 4.60
N MET A 22 16.43 -2.47 5.67
CA MET A 22 17.64 -2.61 6.47
C MET A 22 17.67 -3.92 7.26
N PHE A 23 16.51 -4.48 7.58
CA PHE A 23 16.41 -5.71 8.38
C PHE A 23 16.13 -6.95 7.55
N ALA A 24 15.29 -6.82 6.52
CA ALA A 24 14.77 -7.95 5.77
C ALA A 24 15.47 -8.18 4.42
N GLY A 25 16.21 -7.19 3.92
CA GLY A 25 16.95 -7.34 2.67
C GLY A 25 16.07 -7.77 1.49
N ASP A 26 16.34 -8.91 0.93
CA ASP A 26 15.68 -9.41 -0.28
C ASP A 26 14.18 -9.62 -0.12
N LYS A 27 13.70 -9.83 1.10
CA LYS A 27 12.27 -10.05 1.35
C LYS A 27 11.44 -8.79 1.15
N THR A 28 12.07 -7.63 1.04
CA THR A 28 11.36 -6.37 0.80
C THR A 28 10.73 -6.27 -0.59
N ASP A 29 11.07 -7.17 -1.51
CA ASP A 29 10.39 -7.25 -2.80
C ASP A 29 8.90 -7.57 -2.65
N GLN A 30 8.51 -8.11 -1.50
CA GLN A 30 7.12 -8.42 -1.18
C GLN A 30 6.44 -7.31 -0.38
N VAL A 31 7.09 -6.18 -0.21
CA VAL A 31 6.56 -5.01 0.49
C VAL A 31 6.31 -3.90 -0.52
N ILE A 32 5.06 -3.46 -0.59
CA ILE A 32 4.64 -2.39 -1.49
C ILE A 32 4.19 -1.21 -0.62
N ALA A 33 4.75 -0.04 -0.87
CA ALA A 33 4.41 1.16 -0.11
C ALA A 33 3.79 2.21 -1.03
N VAL A 34 2.61 2.70 -0.65
CA VAL A 34 1.91 3.75 -1.39
C VAL A 34 1.45 4.82 -0.41
N GLY A 35 1.91 6.05 -0.59
CA GLY A 35 1.58 7.17 0.27
C GLY A 35 0.73 8.21 -0.43
N LEU A 36 -0.26 8.73 0.29
CA LEU A 36 -1.01 9.90 -0.16
C LEU A 36 -0.20 11.14 0.21
N LYS A 37 0.55 11.64 -0.73
CA LYS A 37 1.47 12.75 -0.49
C LYS A 37 0.74 14.09 -0.48
N GLU A 38 1.32 15.04 0.25
CA GLU A 38 0.80 16.39 0.28
C GLU A 38 0.71 16.95 -1.14
N GLY A 39 -0.41 17.58 -1.47
CA GLY A 39 -0.65 18.13 -2.80
C GLY A 39 -1.23 17.16 -3.80
N LYS A 40 -1.28 15.86 -3.49
CA LYS A 40 -1.91 14.88 -4.37
C LYS A 40 -3.37 14.67 -4.00
N SER A 41 -4.19 14.46 -5.02
CA SER A 41 -5.60 14.15 -4.81
C SER A 41 -5.79 12.66 -4.46
N VAL A 42 -6.96 12.35 -3.91
CA VAL A 42 -7.34 10.95 -3.65
C VAL A 42 -7.38 10.15 -4.96
N ASP A 43 -7.80 10.78 -6.05
CA ASP A 43 -7.83 10.11 -7.36
C ASP A 43 -6.42 9.75 -7.84
N ASP A 44 -5.45 10.63 -7.64
CA ASP A 44 -4.06 10.35 -7.97
C ASP A 44 -3.53 9.20 -7.12
N PHE A 45 -3.88 9.17 -5.83
CA PHE A 45 -3.49 8.08 -4.96
C PHE A 45 -4.09 6.76 -5.43
N ALA A 46 -5.35 6.75 -5.86
CA ALA A 46 -6.00 5.55 -6.36
C ALA A 46 -5.29 4.99 -7.59
N LEU A 47 -4.84 5.86 -8.49
CA LEU A 47 -4.07 5.45 -9.66
C LEU A 47 -2.72 4.86 -9.25
N ASP A 48 -2.01 5.51 -8.34
CA ASP A 48 -0.73 5.03 -7.84
C ASP A 48 -0.89 3.66 -7.18
N PHE A 49 -1.95 3.48 -6.40
CA PHE A 49 -2.22 2.22 -5.73
C PHE A 49 -2.49 1.10 -6.72
N ARG A 50 -3.33 1.35 -7.71
CA ARG A 50 -3.64 0.34 -8.75
C ARG A 50 -2.40 -0.03 -9.55
N GLN A 51 -1.57 0.95 -9.90
CA GLN A 51 -0.33 0.68 -10.63
C GLN A 51 0.65 -0.13 -9.78
N ALA A 52 0.74 0.18 -8.50
CA ALA A 52 1.65 -0.53 -7.59
C ALA A 52 1.27 -2.01 -7.46
N LEU A 53 -0.01 -2.33 -7.54
CA LEU A 53 -0.51 -3.71 -7.40
C LEU A 53 -0.80 -4.40 -8.73
N SER A 54 -0.51 -3.76 -9.84
CA SER A 54 -0.87 -4.28 -11.18
C SER A 54 -0.20 -5.61 -11.52
N GLY A 55 0.94 -5.91 -10.91
CA GLY A 55 1.66 -7.16 -11.15
C GLY A 55 1.17 -8.35 -10.32
N LEU A 56 0.24 -8.12 -9.40
CA LEU A 56 -0.25 -9.19 -8.53
C LEU A 56 -1.35 -9.99 -9.22
N SER A 57 -1.42 -11.29 -8.90
CA SER A 57 -2.45 -12.17 -9.42
C SER A 57 -3.51 -12.44 -8.36
N VAL A 58 -4.62 -13.07 -8.79
CA VAL A 58 -5.70 -13.45 -7.86
C VAL A 58 -5.26 -14.51 -6.85
N GLU A 59 -4.16 -15.20 -7.11
CA GLU A 59 -3.62 -16.21 -6.21
C GLU A 59 -2.76 -15.60 -5.10
N ASP A 60 -2.36 -14.34 -5.26
CA ASP A 60 -1.53 -13.67 -4.28
C ASP A 60 -2.37 -13.21 -3.09
N THR A 61 -1.80 -13.32 -1.91
CA THR A 61 -2.40 -12.83 -0.68
C THR A 61 -1.82 -11.47 -0.34
N VAL A 62 -2.68 -10.53 0.02
CA VAL A 62 -2.27 -9.17 0.36
C VAL A 62 -2.70 -8.84 1.79
N LEU A 63 -1.75 -8.38 2.60
CA LEU A 63 -2.04 -7.78 3.89
C LEU A 63 -1.82 -6.28 3.79
N VAL A 64 -2.88 -5.50 4.04
CA VAL A 64 -2.82 -4.04 3.96
C VAL A 64 -2.70 -3.47 5.37
N LEU A 65 -1.67 -2.68 5.60
CA LEU A 65 -1.48 -1.93 6.84
C LEU A 65 -1.59 -0.44 6.54
N ALA A 66 -2.37 0.27 7.35
CA ALA A 66 -2.60 1.70 7.19
C ALA A 66 -2.31 2.43 8.49
N ASP A 67 -1.93 3.71 8.37
CA ASP A 67 -1.63 4.54 9.53
C ASP A 67 -2.90 4.94 10.30
N ILE A 68 -4.01 5.15 9.59
CA ILE A 68 -5.28 5.56 10.19
C ILE A 68 -6.40 4.69 9.63
N VAL A 69 -7.09 3.97 10.51
CA VAL A 69 -8.27 3.18 10.12
C VAL A 69 -9.41 4.13 9.77
N GLY A 70 -9.99 3.95 8.59
CA GLY A 70 -11.03 4.83 8.08
C GLY A 70 -10.51 6.08 7.40
N GLY A 71 -9.20 6.27 7.34
CA GLY A 71 -8.59 7.37 6.60
C GLY A 71 -8.65 7.15 5.09
N SER A 72 -8.44 8.23 4.32
CA SER A 72 -8.52 8.19 2.86
C SER A 72 -7.62 7.16 2.20
N PRO A 73 -6.35 6.98 2.61
CA PRO A 73 -5.50 5.97 1.99
C PRO A 73 -6.05 4.56 2.11
N LEU A 74 -6.51 4.15 3.30
CA LEU A 74 -7.06 2.82 3.48
C LEU A 74 -8.38 2.65 2.73
N THR A 75 -9.29 3.60 2.84
CA THR A 75 -10.58 3.56 2.18
C THR A 75 -10.43 3.49 0.67
N THR A 76 -9.54 4.31 0.12
CA THR A 76 -9.26 4.32 -1.32
C THR A 76 -8.66 3.01 -1.78
N ALA A 77 -7.75 2.44 -0.99
CA ALA A 77 -7.12 1.15 -1.31
C ALA A 77 -8.17 0.05 -1.41
N LEU A 78 -9.08 -0.01 -0.42
CA LEU A 78 -10.14 -1.03 -0.40
C LEU A 78 -11.08 -0.88 -1.58
N GLN A 79 -11.47 0.35 -1.92
CA GLN A 79 -12.37 0.62 -3.04
C GLN A 79 -11.70 0.35 -4.38
N SER A 80 -10.44 0.71 -4.53
CA SER A 80 -9.73 0.64 -5.81
C SER A 80 -9.51 -0.78 -6.30
N ASN A 81 -9.39 -1.74 -5.39
CA ASN A 81 -9.12 -3.14 -5.76
C ASN A 81 -10.28 -4.08 -5.49
N GLY A 82 -11.45 -3.57 -5.15
CA GLY A 82 -12.58 -4.40 -4.82
C GLY A 82 -12.35 -5.29 -3.61
N MET A 83 -11.43 -4.92 -2.74
CA MET A 83 -11.14 -5.66 -1.52
C MET A 83 -12.33 -5.61 -0.58
N GLU A 84 -12.59 -6.73 0.06
CA GLU A 84 -13.64 -6.80 1.07
C GLU A 84 -13.05 -6.56 2.46
N TRP A 85 -13.82 -5.86 3.25
CA TRP A 85 -13.45 -5.53 4.61
C TRP A 85 -13.98 -6.62 5.55
N ASN A 86 -13.08 -7.35 6.14
CA ASN A 86 -13.45 -8.44 7.07
C ASN A 86 -13.18 -8.05 8.50
#